data_1ca20f18627c7f93a9a8fce18612c8c3
#
_entry.id   1ca20f18627c7f93a9a8fce18612c8c3
#
_cell.length_a   1.000
_cell.length_b   1.000
_cell.length_c   1.000
_cell.angle_alpha   90.00
_cell.angle_beta   90.00
_cell.angle_gamma   90.00
#
_symmetry.space_group_name_H-M   'P 1'
#
loop_
_entity.id
_entity.type
_entity.pdbx_description
1 polymer ?
#
loop_
_entity_poly.entity_id
_entity_poly.type
_entity_poly.pdbx_seq_one_letter_code
_entity_poly.pdbx_strand_id
1 'polypeptide(L)'
;MRSIRVLSSIPLIALLCACASAGIDPSPRELNAALTEITQQNGRICVRQRDITGFAALSDSLVSVSNRTREHYLMVTRYRCPDMEMAPAALFEGAFTEFCGQRDSITTRGGRCPVQSVFEFDNRDAAFAALDQAEEMIARSRE
;
A
#
# COMPACT_ATOMS: atom_id res chain seq x y z
N MET A 1 6.05 -38.62 64.52
CA MET A 1 5.61 -37.29 64.07
C MET A 1 6.53 -36.85 62.94
N ARG A 2 6.08 -37.02 61.69
CA ARG A 2 6.86 -36.62 60.50
C ARG A 2 6.20 -35.40 59.90
N SER A 3 6.89 -34.25 59.98
CA SER A 3 6.45 -32.96 59.38
C SER A 3 6.75 -32.99 57.88
N ILE A 4 5.71 -32.96 57.07
CA ILE A 4 5.79 -32.82 55.62
C ILE A 4 5.82 -31.31 55.31
N ARG A 5 6.96 -30.82 54.81
CA ARG A 5 7.08 -29.48 54.27
C ARG A 5 6.65 -29.49 52.79
N VAL A 6 5.53 -28.85 52.52
CA VAL A 6 5.06 -28.62 51.17
C VAL A 6 5.80 -27.38 50.64
N LEU A 7 6.69 -27.61 49.66
CA LEU A 7 7.30 -26.50 48.87
C LEU A 7 6.30 -26.07 47.81
N SER A 8 5.76 -24.88 48.01
CA SER A 8 4.89 -24.22 47.05
C SER A 8 5.75 -23.58 45.96
N SER A 9 5.84 -24.22 44.78
CA SER A 9 6.49 -23.65 43.59
C SER A 9 5.52 -22.69 42.90
N ILE A 10 5.77 -21.39 42.95
CA ILE A 10 5.03 -20.37 42.22
C ILE A 10 5.62 -20.33 40.81
N PRO A 11 4.85 -20.59 39.73
CA PRO A 11 5.35 -20.39 38.38
C PRO A 11 5.39 -18.88 38.09
N LEU A 12 6.58 -18.37 37.80
CA LEU A 12 6.83 -17.03 37.30
C LEU A 12 6.30 -16.94 35.87
N ILE A 13 5.09 -16.41 35.70
CA ILE A 13 4.52 -16.11 34.38
C ILE A 13 5.25 -14.88 33.86
N ALA A 14 6.19 -15.09 32.95
CA ALA A 14 6.80 -14.01 32.18
C ALA A 14 5.74 -13.42 31.23
N LEU A 15 5.21 -12.24 31.57
CA LEU A 15 4.42 -11.41 30.65
C LEU A 15 5.35 -10.94 29.53
N LEU A 16 5.28 -11.60 28.39
CA LEU A 16 5.82 -11.09 27.13
C LEU A 16 4.95 -9.92 26.70
N CYS A 17 5.37 -8.69 27.03
CA CYS A 17 4.87 -7.49 26.41
C CYS A 17 5.28 -7.54 24.92
N ALA A 18 4.39 -8.06 24.08
CA ALA A 18 4.46 -7.83 22.63
C ALA A 18 4.17 -6.34 22.41
N CYS A 19 5.22 -5.53 22.31
CA CYS A 19 5.12 -4.19 21.75
C CYS A 19 4.70 -4.37 20.30
N ALA A 20 3.40 -4.28 20.02
CA ALA A 20 2.90 -4.04 18.68
C ALA A 20 3.45 -2.67 18.26
N SER A 21 4.52 -2.68 17.50
CA SER A 21 4.98 -1.48 16.81
C SER A 21 3.84 -1.06 15.89
N ALA A 22 3.13 0.01 16.24
CA ALA A 22 2.23 0.68 15.34
C ALA A 22 3.10 1.16 14.17
N GLY A 23 3.11 0.40 13.09
CA GLY A 23 3.91 0.69 11.91
C GLY A 23 3.44 2.03 11.35
N ILE A 24 4.34 2.99 11.26
CA ILE A 24 4.09 4.23 10.54
C ILE A 24 3.90 3.82 9.08
N ASP A 25 2.77 4.18 8.48
CA ASP A 25 2.48 3.91 7.07
C ASP A 25 3.64 4.36 6.18
N PRO A 26 4.02 3.55 5.17
CA PRO A 26 5.07 3.91 4.25
C PRO A 26 4.82 5.25 3.58
N SER A 27 5.85 6.05 3.42
CA SER A 27 5.76 7.28 2.63
C SER A 27 5.63 6.97 1.14
N PRO A 28 5.04 7.88 0.33
CA PRO A 28 4.98 7.73 -1.12
C PRO A 28 6.35 7.42 -1.75
N ARG A 29 7.39 8.04 -1.24
CA ARG A 29 8.77 7.86 -1.72
C ARG A 29 9.31 6.45 -1.45
N GLU A 30 9.07 5.93 -0.26
CA GLU A 30 9.47 4.56 0.12
C GLU A 30 8.71 3.52 -0.71
N LEU A 31 7.37 3.68 -0.85
CA LEU A 31 6.54 2.82 -1.69
C LEU A 31 7.01 2.81 -3.14
N ASN A 32 7.25 3.99 -3.71
CA ASN A 32 7.73 4.11 -5.09
C ASN A 32 9.07 3.41 -5.29
N ALA A 33 10.02 3.61 -4.39
CA ALA A 33 11.35 2.99 -4.47
C ALA A 33 11.25 1.46 -4.35
N ALA A 34 10.52 0.96 -3.37
CA ALA A 34 10.38 -0.49 -3.15
C ALA A 34 9.64 -1.18 -4.31
N LEU A 35 8.53 -0.63 -4.79
CA LEU A 35 7.81 -1.19 -5.93
C LEU A 35 8.63 -1.14 -7.22
N THR A 36 9.39 -0.07 -7.46
CA THR A 36 10.31 0.01 -8.60
C THR A 36 11.36 -1.10 -8.55
N GLU A 37 11.93 -1.35 -7.37
CA GLU A 37 12.93 -2.41 -7.18
C GLU A 37 12.34 -3.81 -7.38
N ILE A 38 11.17 -4.08 -6.80
CA ILE A 38 10.52 -5.39 -6.87
C ILE A 38 10.01 -5.70 -8.28
N THR A 39 9.37 -4.75 -8.93
CA THR A 39 8.75 -4.95 -10.24
C THR A 39 9.68 -4.71 -11.41
N GLN A 40 10.79 -4.02 -11.21
CA GLN A 40 11.68 -3.52 -12.27
C GLN A 40 10.98 -2.61 -13.28
N GLN A 41 9.84 -2.02 -12.90
CA GLN A 41 9.11 -1.05 -13.70
C GLN A 41 9.53 0.37 -13.32
N ASN A 42 9.50 1.28 -14.28
CA ASN A 42 9.86 2.70 -14.06
C ASN A 42 8.71 3.58 -13.55
N GLY A 43 7.53 2.99 -13.30
CA GLY A 43 6.35 3.71 -12.82
C GLY A 43 5.66 4.61 -13.84
N ARG A 44 6.05 4.59 -15.12
CA ARG A 44 5.48 5.41 -16.20
C ARG A 44 4.42 4.70 -17.03
N ILE A 45 3.88 3.62 -16.52
CA ILE A 45 2.83 2.86 -17.17
C ILE A 45 1.60 3.74 -17.39
N CYS A 46 0.92 3.55 -18.51
CA CYS A 46 -0.33 4.20 -18.83
C CYS A 46 -1.47 3.18 -18.87
N VAL A 47 -2.62 3.59 -18.36
CA VAL A 47 -3.86 2.81 -18.43
C VAL A 47 -4.93 3.63 -19.15
N ARG A 48 -5.72 2.98 -20.02
CA ARG A 48 -6.84 3.65 -20.69
C ARG A 48 -7.92 3.98 -19.68
N GLN A 49 -8.30 5.25 -19.57
CA GLN A 49 -9.30 5.71 -18.60
C GLN A 49 -10.62 4.94 -18.70
N ARG A 50 -11.10 4.68 -19.92
CA ARG A 50 -12.35 3.94 -20.17
C ARG A 50 -12.31 2.48 -19.71
N ASP A 51 -11.14 1.91 -19.53
CA ASP A 51 -10.96 0.51 -19.14
C ASP A 51 -10.87 0.35 -17.61
N ILE A 52 -10.75 1.43 -16.87
CA ILE A 52 -10.78 1.44 -15.41
C ILE A 52 -12.19 1.07 -14.93
N THR A 53 -12.31 -0.01 -14.18
CA THR A 53 -13.59 -0.54 -13.69
C THR A 53 -13.78 -0.37 -12.20
N GLY A 54 -12.72 -0.13 -11.46
CA GLY A 54 -12.78 0.04 -10.01
C GLY A 54 -11.49 0.55 -9.43
N PHE A 55 -11.60 1.15 -8.25
CA PHE A 55 -10.46 1.59 -7.46
C PHE A 55 -10.70 1.36 -5.97
N ALA A 56 -9.63 1.25 -5.22
CA ALA A 56 -9.65 1.27 -3.77
C ALA A 56 -8.41 2.01 -3.27
N ALA A 57 -8.60 3.02 -2.43
CA ALA A 57 -7.50 3.62 -1.70
C ALA A 57 -7.03 2.64 -0.61
N LEU A 58 -5.78 2.24 -0.67
CA LEU A 58 -5.17 1.34 0.32
C LEU A 58 -4.53 2.11 1.47
N SER A 59 -4.11 3.34 1.17
CA SER A 59 -3.61 4.32 2.14
C SER A 59 -3.78 5.74 1.58
N ASP A 60 -3.33 6.74 2.30
CA ASP A 60 -3.30 8.13 1.83
C ASP A 60 -2.33 8.37 0.65
N SER A 61 -1.58 7.38 0.26
CA SER A 61 -0.55 7.46 -0.79
C SER A 61 -0.56 6.31 -1.79
N LEU A 62 -1.45 5.35 -1.66
CA LEU A 62 -1.49 4.16 -2.51
C LEU A 62 -2.91 3.82 -2.92
N VAL A 63 -3.13 3.65 -4.22
CA VAL A 63 -4.42 3.27 -4.82
C VAL A 63 -4.28 2.00 -5.63
N SER A 64 -5.19 1.07 -5.41
CA SER A 64 -5.36 -0.14 -6.19
C SER A 64 -6.43 0.09 -7.25
N VAL A 65 -6.13 -0.22 -8.51
CA VAL A 65 -7.01 0.02 -9.66
C VAL A 65 -7.17 -1.26 -10.47
N SER A 66 -8.42 -1.57 -10.81
CA SER A 66 -8.77 -2.69 -11.69
C SER A 66 -9.19 -2.20 -13.06
N ASN A 67 -8.90 -2.97 -14.10
CA ASN A 67 -9.40 -2.71 -15.44
C ASN A 67 -10.25 -3.87 -15.99
N ARG A 68 -10.82 -3.70 -17.20
CA ARG A 68 -11.67 -4.69 -17.87
C ARG A 68 -10.92 -5.94 -18.32
N THR A 69 -9.62 -5.84 -18.56
CA THR A 69 -8.78 -6.91 -19.11
C THR A 69 -8.18 -7.80 -18.01
N ARG A 70 -8.63 -7.64 -16.75
CA ARG A 70 -8.15 -8.33 -15.55
C ARG A 70 -6.77 -7.91 -15.07
N GLU A 71 -6.10 -7.02 -15.76
CA GLU A 71 -4.90 -6.38 -15.28
C GLU A 71 -5.21 -5.55 -14.03
N HIS A 72 -4.22 -5.42 -13.19
CA HIS A 72 -4.33 -4.67 -11.95
C HIS A 72 -3.19 -3.69 -11.83
N TYR A 73 -3.46 -2.53 -11.26
CA TYR A 73 -2.48 -1.46 -11.13
C TYR A 73 -2.36 -1.01 -9.68
N LEU A 74 -1.14 -0.72 -9.26
CA LEU A 74 -0.87 0.04 -8.05
C LEU A 74 -0.37 1.42 -8.45
N MET A 75 -1.05 2.45 -7.95
CA MET A 75 -0.72 3.85 -8.21
C MET A 75 -0.24 4.50 -6.93
N VAL A 76 0.99 4.97 -6.95
CA VAL A 76 1.61 5.70 -5.82
C VAL A 76 1.48 7.19 -6.08
N THR A 77 0.98 7.93 -5.10
CA THR A 77 0.83 9.38 -5.20
C THR A 77 2.17 10.09 -4.98
N ARG A 78 2.28 11.33 -5.41
CA ARG A 78 3.49 12.15 -5.26
C ARG A 78 3.70 12.59 -3.81
N TYR A 79 2.61 12.80 -3.07
CA TYR A 79 2.59 13.15 -1.67
C TYR A 79 1.37 12.51 -1.01
N ARG A 80 1.28 12.56 0.31
CA ARG A 80 0.14 12.02 1.04
C ARG A 80 -1.14 12.81 0.71
N CYS A 81 -2.22 12.08 0.46
CA CYS A 81 -3.53 12.63 0.14
C CYS A 81 -4.58 12.05 1.11
N PRO A 82 -4.71 12.60 2.33
CA PRO A 82 -5.53 12.01 3.38
C PRO A 82 -7.00 11.80 2.99
N ASP A 83 -7.55 12.74 2.18
CA ASP A 83 -8.96 12.68 1.77
C ASP A 83 -9.25 11.52 0.79
N MET A 84 -8.23 10.89 0.24
CA MET A 84 -8.41 9.82 -0.74
C MET A 84 -8.97 8.54 -0.13
N GLU A 85 -8.57 8.19 1.08
CA GLU A 85 -9.05 6.99 1.79
C GLU A 85 -10.56 7.03 2.07
N MET A 86 -11.09 8.23 2.29
CA MET A 86 -12.50 8.46 2.60
C MET A 86 -13.34 8.79 1.35
N ALA A 87 -12.72 8.84 0.17
CA ALA A 87 -13.40 9.27 -1.04
C ALA A 87 -14.37 8.19 -1.56
N PRO A 88 -15.68 8.49 -1.68
CA PRO A 88 -16.65 7.54 -2.23
C PRO A 88 -16.50 7.37 -3.75
N ALA A 89 -15.83 8.31 -4.41
CA ALA A 89 -15.59 8.32 -5.84
C ALA A 89 -14.28 9.03 -6.18
N ALA A 90 -13.63 8.58 -7.23
CA ALA A 90 -12.44 9.20 -7.78
C ALA A 90 -12.56 9.36 -9.29
N LEU A 91 -12.04 10.48 -9.80
CA LEU A 91 -11.91 10.75 -11.22
C LEU A 91 -10.44 10.65 -11.60
N PHE A 92 -10.16 9.78 -12.57
CA PHE A 92 -8.82 9.62 -13.13
C PHE A 92 -8.65 10.60 -14.29
N GLU A 93 -8.05 11.75 -14.02
CA GLU A 93 -7.85 12.81 -14.98
C GLU A 93 -6.49 12.68 -15.64
N GLY A 94 -6.48 12.18 -16.86
CA GLY A 94 -5.29 12.09 -17.70
C GLY A 94 -5.40 13.00 -18.90
N ALA A 95 -4.25 13.33 -19.48
CA ALA A 95 -4.21 13.97 -20.79
C ALA A 95 -4.69 12.97 -21.85
N PHE A 96 -5.67 13.37 -22.63
CA PHE A 96 -6.28 12.54 -23.67
C PHE A 96 -7.10 11.37 -23.11
N THR A 97 -6.86 10.15 -23.61
CA THR A 97 -7.62 8.93 -23.27
C THR A 97 -6.89 8.01 -22.29
N GLU A 98 -5.66 8.36 -21.93
CA GLU A 98 -4.80 7.55 -21.08
C GLU A 98 -4.45 8.28 -19.78
N PHE A 99 -4.37 7.49 -18.71
CA PHE A 99 -3.90 7.92 -17.41
C PHE A 99 -2.50 7.35 -17.18
N CYS A 100 -1.50 8.20 -16.96
CA CYS A 100 -0.10 7.79 -16.87
C CYS A 100 0.55 8.26 -15.58
N GLY A 101 1.45 7.43 -15.05
CA GLY A 101 2.32 7.83 -13.95
C GLY A 101 3.20 9.04 -14.31
N GLN A 102 3.54 9.85 -13.30
CA GLN A 102 4.33 11.09 -13.37
C GLN A 102 3.68 12.27 -14.10
N ARG A 103 2.55 12.07 -14.75
CA ARG A 103 1.85 13.10 -15.54
C ARG A 103 0.49 13.47 -14.97
N ASP A 104 -0.28 12.49 -14.57
CA ASP A 104 -1.70 12.65 -14.33
C ASP A 104 -2.07 12.63 -12.82
N SER A 105 -3.31 12.98 -12.50
CA SER A 105 -3.79 13.14 -11.14
C SER A 105 -5.10 12.42 -10.92
N ILE A 106 -5.31 11.91 -9.70
CA ILE A 106 -6.59 11.42 -9.23
C ILE A 106 -7.31 12.59 -8.56
N THR A 107 -8.53 12.87 -8.96
CA THR A 107 -9.36 13.91 -8.36
C THR A 107 -10.48 13.29 -7.53
N THR A 108 -10.59 13.72 -6.29
CA THR A 108 -11.66 13.38 -5.35
C THR A 108 -12.36 14.65 -4.88
N ARG A 109 -13.36 14.53 -4.03
CA ARG A 109 -13.98 15.69 -3.38
C ARG A 109 -13.00 16.51 -2.54
N GLY A 110 -11.96 15.85 -2.00
CA GLY A 110 -10.91 16.50 -1.21
C GLY A 110 -9.86 17.24 -2.04
N GLY A 111 -9.89 17.12 -3.36
CA GLY A 111 -8.97 17.80 -4.27
C GLY A 111 -8.23 16.87 -5.24
N ARG A 112 -7.21 17.43 -5.88
CA ARG A 112 -6.35 16.70 -6.83
C ARG A 112 -5.16 16.09 -6.11
N CYS A 113 -4.92 14.83 -6.43
CA CYS A 113 -3.79 14.07 -5.95
C CYS A 113 -2.91 13.60 -7.12
N PRO A 114 -1.77 14.25 -7.37
CA PRO A 114 -0.87 13.86 -8.45
C PRO A 114 -0.31 12.46 -8.22
N VAL A 115 -0.29 11.65 -9.28
CA VAL A 115 0.27 10.31 -9.25
C VAL A 115 1.75 10.36 -9.62
N GLN A 116 2.58 9.79 -8.77
CA GLN A 116 4.02 9.64 -9.01
C GLN A 116 4.30 8.46 -9.93
N SER A 117 3.67 7.32 -9.67
CA SER A 117 3.98 6.09 -10.39
C SER A 117 2.76 5.21 -10.56
N VAL A 118 2.71 4.52 -11.68
CA VAL A 118 1.74 3.46 -11.99
C VAL A 118 2.52 2.18 -12.28
N PHE A 119 2.21 1.11 -11.55
CA PHE A 119 2.78 -0.22 -11.72
C PHE A 119 1.70 -1.18 -12.20
N GLU A 120 2.02 -2.00 -13.20
CA GLU A 120 1.09 -2.95 -13.81
C GLU A 120 1.36 -4.37 -13.35
N PHE A 121 0.29 -5.14 -13.17
CA PHE A 121 0.33 -6.54 -12.75
C PHE A 121 -0.69 -7.35 -13.55
N ASP A 122 -0.38 -8.61 -13.80
CA ASP A 122 -1.25 -9.53 -14.55
C ASP A 122 -2.61 -9.76 -13.88
N ASN A 123 -2.68 -9.59 -12.56
CA ASN A 123 -3.89 -9.74 -11.77
C ASN A 123 -3.74 -9.10 -10.38
N ARG A 124 -4.84 -9.08 -9.63
CA ARG A 124 -4.90 -8.52 -8.28
C ARG A 124 -3.96 -9.23 -7.30
N ASP A 125 -3.89 -10.54 -7.34
CA ASP A 125 -3.07 -11.31 -6.39
C ASP A 125 -1.59 -10.99 -6.56
N ALA A 126 -1.13 -10.86 -7.81
CA ALA A 126 0.24 -10.45 -8.12
C ALA A 126 0.55 -9.03 -7.61
N ALA A 127 -0.41 -8.10 -7.75
CA ALA A 127 -0.26 -6.74 -7.25
C ALA A 127 -0.12 -6.70 -5.73
N PHE A 128 -0.98 -7.41 -5.01
CA PHE A 128 -0.94 -7.44 -3.55
C PHE A 128 0.29 -8.21 -3.02
N ALA A 129 0.71 -9.28 -3.68
CA ALA A 129 1.96 -9.96 -3.34
C ALA A 129 3.20 -9.06 -3.48
N ALA A 130 3.23 -8.22 -4.51
CA ALA A 130 4.30 -7.23 -4.67
C ALA A 130 4.23 -6.13 -3.61
N LEU A 131 3.03 -5.73 -3.21
CA LEU A 131 2.83 -4.76 -2.13
C LEU A 131 3.34 -5.30 -0.79
N ASP A 132 2.97 -6.53 -0.44
CA ASP A 132 3.44 -7.19 0.79
C ASP A 132 4.97 -7.24 0.84
N GLN A 133 5.63 -7.59 -0.28
CA GLN A 133 7.08 -7.58 -0.39
C GLN A 133 7.67 -6.17 -0.22
N ALA A 134 7.02 -5.15 -0.78
CA ALA A 134 7.46 -3.77 -0.65
C ALA A 134 7.38 -3.29 0.80
N GLU A 135 6.28 -3.58 1.49
CA GLU A 135 6.10 -3.24 2.90
C GLU A 135 7.12 -3.93 3.81
N GLU A 136 7.41 -5.22 3.58
CA GLU A 136 8.46 -5.95 4.28
C GLU A 136 9.85 -5.35 4.03
N MET A 137 10.14 -4.97 2.79
CA MET A 137 11.41 -4.33 2.43
C MET A 137 11.57 -3.00 3.16
N ILE A 138 10.53 -2.17 3.18
CA ILE A 138 10.52 -0.88 3.87
C ILE A 138 10.70 -1.08 5.37
N ALA A 139 9.97 -2.02 5.98
CA ALA A 139 10.08 -2.33 7.40
C ALA A 139 11.52 -2.70 7.79
N ARG A 140 12.16 -3.58 7.01
CA ARG A 140 13.56 -3.97 7.24
C ARG A 140 14.56 -2.82 7.08
N SER A 141 14.28 -1.89 6.18
CA SER A 141 15.16 -0.73 5.96
C SER A 141 15.13 0.31 7.10
N ARG A 142 14.11 0.22 7.97
CA ARG A 142 13.92 1.12 9.11
C ARG A 142 14.47 0.56 10.43
N GLU A 143 14.91 -0.69 10.45
CA GLU A 143 15.56 -1.35 11.60
C GLU A 143 17.02 -0.95 11.72
#